data_582c70ee70cfc31608fea4f10568101f
#
_entry.id   582c70ee70cfc31608fea4f10568101f
#
_cell.length_a   1.000
_cell.length_b   1.000
_cell.length_c   1.000
_cell.angle_alpha   90.00
_cell.angle_beta   90.00
_cell.angle_gamma   90.00
#
_symmetry.space_group_name_H-M   'P 1'
#
loop_
_entity.id
_entity.type
_entity.pdbx_description
1 polymer ?
#
loop_
_entity_poly.entity_id
_entity_poly.type
_entity_poly.pdbx_seq_one_letter_code
_entity_poly.pdbx_strand_id
1 'polypeptide(L)'
;MRVSNPFFASRYRETAVLLKATTALLLLLLGRSEVAAEQMWVDFRVAGPFVCRADFSLKGHESVFMELAEIQQDLIKKFGVPPSGERIEIYLFQGRTSYSRFVKRWFPEVPTRRALYIKNNGPGMVLVYLSDQLHTDLRHECTHALLHASLPMVPLWLDEGLAEYYEVPPQDRSHQNPHHNGTVWSFRFGRLRSMEQLENKQELKEMGRSEYRNAWAWVHFMVHGPPAARMELVQFLADIREGTPPGDLSDRLARRFSDPEDALVQHFKTFWK
;
A
#
# COMPACT_ATOMS: atom_id res chain seq x y z
N MET A 1 9.40 -47.04 8.19
CA MET A 1 10.48 -46.10 7.87
C MET A 1 10.08 -44.73 8.34
N ARG A 2 10.67 -44.24 9.44
CA ARG A 2 10.39 -42.92 10.01
C ARG A 2 11.42 -41.96 9.44
N VAL A 3 10.94 -40.88 8.80
CA VAL A 3 11.79 -39.75 8.41
C VAL A 3 11.64 -38.67 9.50
N SER A 4 12.73 -38.45 10.21
CA SER A 4 12.88 -37.48 11.29
C SER A 4 13.09 -36.08 10.72
N ASN A 5 12.30 -35.13 11.21
CA ASN A 5 12.38 -33.69 10.91
C ASN A 5 13.44 -33.03 11.83
N PRO A 6 14.44 -32.29 11.33
CA PRO A 6 15.53 -31.73 12.13
C PRO A 6 15.30 -30.28 12.55
N PHE A 7 14.18 -29.96 13.22
CA PHE A 7 13.91 -28.59 13.73
C PHE A 7 13.58 -28.56 15.22
N PHE A 8 14.33 -29.31 16.06
CA PHE A 8 14.26 -29.12 17.50
C PHE A 8 15.60 -29.45 18.15
N ALA A 9 16.52 -28.49 18.21
CA ALA A 9 17.59 -28.49 19.22
C ALA A 9 18.29 -27.10 19.24
N SER A 10 17.78 -26.14 19.98
CA SER A 10 18.60 -25.11 20.66
C SER A 10 17.78 -24.42 21.75
N ARG A 11 17.54 -25.12 22.85
CA ARG A 11 17.23 -24.48 24.14
C ARG A 11 18.53 -24.43 24.94
N TYR A 12 18.78 -23.31 25.54
CA TYR A 12 19.80 -22.89 26.52
C TYR A 12 20.80 -21.86 26.01
N ARG A 13 20.30 -20.60 25.85
CA ARG A 13 21.03 -19.34 26.07
C ARG A 13 20.06 -18.19 26.35
N GLU A 14 19.10 -18.40 27.25
CA GLU A 14 17.93 -17.49 27.39
C GLU A 14 17.99 -16.49 28.55
N THR A 15 19.06 -16.34 29.33
CA THR A 15 19.04 -15.42 30.47
C THR A 15 19.81 -14.12 30.28
N ALA A 16 20.71 -14.02 29.29
CA ALA A 16 21.46 -12.80 29.03
C ALA A 16 20.86 -11.93 27.90
N VAL A 17 19.97 -12.50 27.08
CA VAL A 17 19.32 -11.80 25.95
C VAL A 17 18.06 -11.08 26.40
N LEU A 18 17.34 -11.60 27.39
CA LEU A 18 16.11 -10.97 27.91
C LEU A 18 16.35 -9.61 28.60
N LEU A 19 17.49 -9.44 29.30
CA LEU A 19 17.79 -8.17 29.96
C LEU A 19 18.21 -7.06 28.99
N LYS A 20 18.84 -7.42 27.86
CA LYS A 20 19.18 -6.47 26.80
C LYS A 20 17.97 -6.13 25.92
N ALA A 21 17.07 -7.08 25.72
CA ALA A 21 15.84 -6.87 24.94
C ALA A 21 14.82 -5.97 25.68
N THR A 22 14.70 -6.10 27.01
CA THR A 22 13.83 -5.24 27.81
C THR A 22 14.35 -3.80 27.90
N THR A 23 15.65 -3.59 27.99
CA THR A 23 16.24 -2.24 27.99
C THR A 23 16.14 -1.58 26.61
N ALA A 24 16.34 -2.33 25.52
CA ALA A 24 16.14 -1.83 24.16
C ALA A 24 14.66 -1.54 23.84
N LEU A 25 13.73 -2.35 24.35
CA LEU A 25 12.30 -2.13 24.19
C LEU A 25 11.81 -0.92 24.99
N LEU A 26 12.35 -0.68 26.19
CA LEU A 26 12.04 0.50 27.01
C LEU A 26 12.61 1.77 26.38
N LEU A 27 13.80 1.72 25.79
CA LEU A 27 14.41 2.83 25.04
C LEU A 27 13.66 3.11 23.73
N LEU A 28 13.12 2.09 23.05
CA LEU A 28 12.26 2.25 21.87
C LEU A 28 10.88 2.83 22.21
N LEU A 29 10.32 2.51 23.39
CA LEU A 29 9.06 3.10 23.86
C LEU A 29 9.25 4.54 24.35
N LEU A 30 10.39 4.85 24.98
CA LEU A 30 10.76 6.21 25.39
C LEU A 30 11.11 7.08 24.18
N GLY A 31 11.83 6.54 23.19
CA GLY A 31 12.14 7.24 21.93
C GLY A 31 10.90 7.64 21.13
N ARG A 32 9.79 6.89 21.24
CA ARG A 32 8.52 7.25 20.58
C ARG A 32 7.81 8.44 21.22
N SER A 33 7.95 8.64 22.52
CA SER A 33 7.45 9.86 23.20
C SER A 33 8.30 11.08 22.85
N GLU A 34 9.59 10.93 22.58
CA GLU A 34 10.50 12.02 22.19
C GLU A 34 10.29 12.49 20.74
N VAL A 35 9.89 11.59 19.80
CA VAL A 35 9.61 11.98 18.41
C VAL A 35 8.53 13.07 18.32
N ALA A 36 7.51 12.99 19.19
CA ALA A 36 6.46 13.99 19.24
C ALA A 36 6.85 15.27 19.99
N ALA A 37 7.85 15.23 20.86
CA ALA A 37 8.22 16.35 21.72
C ALA A 37 9.14 17.39 21.06
N GLU A 38 9.88 17.03 20.01
CA GLU A 38 10.84 17.94 19.36
C GLU A 38 10.30 18.61 18.09
N GLN A 39 9.24 18.04 17.48
CA GLN A 39 8.55 18.63 16.35
C GLN A 39 7.34 19.42 16.87
N MET A 40 7.27 20.69 16.61
CA MET A 40 6.11 21.51 17.00
C MET A 40 4.97 21.26 16.01
N TRP A 41 3.98 20.45 16.42
CA TRP A 41 2.77 20.22 15.64
C TRP A 41 1.77 21.36 15.88
N VAL A 42 1.38 22.02 14.81
CA VAL A 42 0.48 23.18 14.81
C VAL A 42 -0.98 22.76 14.80
N ASP A 43 -1.28 21.66 14.11
CA ASP A 43 -2.64 21.17 13.98
C ASP A 43 -2.70 19.64 14.20
N PHE A 44 -3.88 19.18 14.63
CA PHE A 44 -4.15 17.79 14.95
C PHE A 44 -5.56 17.40 14.52
N ARG A 45 -5.71 16.26 13.86
CA ARG A 45 -7.02 15.74 13.45
C ARG A 45 -7.11 14.24 13.55
N VAL A 46 -8.27 13.74 13.98
CA VAL A 46 -8.62 12.32 13.93
C VAL A 46 -9.76 12.13 12.94
N ALA A 47 -9.59 11.23 11.97
CA ALA A 47 -10.59 10.91 10.97
C ALA A 47 -10.57 9.40 10.68
N GLY A 48 -11.57 8.65 11.17
CA GLY A 48 -11.59 7.20 11.09
C GLY A 48 -10.35 6.58 11.75
N PRO A 49 -9.59 5.71 11.07
CA PRO A 49 -8.37 5.11 11.61
C PRO A 49 -7.17 6.09 11.63
N PHE A 50 -7.30 7.24 10.97
CA PHE A 50 -6.19 8.18 10.77
C PHE A 50 -6.04 9.15 11.94
N VAL A 51 -4.82 9.30 12.42
CA VAL A 51 -4.40 10.29 13.40
C VAL A 51 -3.38 11.20 12.75
N CYS A 52 -3.81 12.38 12.36
CA CYS A 52 -3.00 13.35 11.62
C CYS A 52 -2.39 14.40 12.55
N ARG A 53 -1.10 14.67 12.36
CA ARG A 53 -0.36 15.79 12.94
C ARG A 53 0.26 16.60 11.81
N ALA A 54 0.10 17.91 11.86
CA ALA A 54 0.67 18.83 10.86
C ALA A 54 1.49 19.95 11.53
N ASP A 55 2.61 20.33 10.93
CA ASP A 55 3.40 21.49 11.37
C ASP A 55 2.88 22.81 10.75
N PHE A 56 1.68 22.77 10.14
CA PHE A 56 0.93 23.89 9.59
C PHE A 56 -0.57 23.70 9.83
N SER A 57 -1.37 24.76 9.59
CA SER A 57 -2.84 24.68 9.74
C SER A 57 -3.48 23.81 8.66
N LEU A 58 -4.32 22.87 9.06
CA LEU A 58 -5.10 22.01 8.17
C LEU A 58 -6.38 22.67 7.63
N LYS A 59 -6.61 23.94 7.96
CA LYS A 59 -7.73 24.70 7.42
C LYS A 59 -7.64 24.81 5.89
N GLY A 60 -8.69 24.38 5.20
CA GLY A 60 -8.74 24.32 3.75
C GLY A 60 -8.24 23.00 3.14
N HIS A 61 -7.82 22.05 3.98
CA HIS A 61 -7.39 20.71 3.56
C HIS A 61 -8.34 19.59 4.07
N GLU A 62 -9.55 19.96 4.51
CA GLU A 62 -10.52 19.02 5.10
C GLU A 62 -10.98 17.94 4.12
N SER A 63 -11.07 18.28 2.84
CA SER A 63 -11.53 17.37 1.79
C SER A 63 -10.68 16.10 1.68
N VAL A 64 -9.37 16.17 1.93
CA VAL A 64 -8.50 15.01 1.85
C VAL A 64 -8.91 13.92 2.84
N PHE A 65 -9.37 14.28 4.04
CA PHE A 65 -9.81 13.29 5.02
C PHE A 65 -11.12 12.58 4.62
N MET A 66 -11.99 13.26 3.88
CA MET A 66 -13.17 12.65 3.28
C MET A 66 -12.76 11.66 2.18
N GLU A 67 -11.82 12.03 1.33
CA GLU A 67 -11.28 11.16 0.28
C GLU A 67 -10.63 9.88 0.87
N LEU A 68 -9.87 10.01 1.97
CA LEU A 68 -9.29 8.86 2.66
C LEU A 68 -10.35 7.93 3.29
N ALA A 69 -11.41 8.52 3.85
CA ALA A 69 -12.55 7.75 4.37
C ALA A 69 -13.28 6.99 3.23
N GLU A 70 -13.41 7.61 2.05
CA GLU A 70 -13.97 6.96 0.87
C GLU A 70 -13.12 5.78 0.40
N ILE A 71 -11.78 5.90 0.38
CA ILE A 71 -10.87 4.79 0.05
C ILE A 71 -11.10 3.62 1.01
N GLN A 72 -11.16 3.88 2.33
CA GLN A 72 -11.45 2.83 3.31
C GLN A 72 -12.80 2.16 3.04
N GLN A 73 -13.84 2.95 2.77
CA GLN A 73 -15.17 2.39 2.46
C GLN A 73 -15.18 1.57 1.17
N ASP A 74 -14.42 2.00 0.16
CA ASP A 74 -14.27 1.25 -1.08
C ASP A 74 -13.56 -0.09 -0.87
N LEU A 75 -12.46 -0.11 -0.10
CA LEU A 75 -11.75 -1.33 0.25
C LEU A 75 -12.67 -2.32 0.98
N ILE A 76 -13.48 -1.83 1.91
CA ILE A 76 -14.47 -2.66 2.63
C ILE A 76 -15.54 -3.20 1.67
N LYS A 77 -16.18 -2.33 0.91
CA LYS A 77 -17.37 -2.69 0.11
C LYS A 77 -17.02 -3.45 -1.17
N LYS A 78 -15.93 -3.08 -1.84
CA LYS A 78 -15.56 -3.67 -3.13
C LYS A 78 -14.72 -4.94 -2.98
N PHE A 79 -13.88 -5.01 -1.95
CA PHE A 79 -12.90 -6.09 -1.79
C PHE A 79 -13.03 -6.89 -0.49
N GLY A 80 -13.95 -6.52 0.39
CA GLY A 80 -14.13 -7.23 1.66
C GLY A 80 -12.95 -7.08 2.64
N VAL A 81 -12.07 -6.10 2.41
CA VAL A 81 -10.97 -5.78 3.32
C VAL A 81 -11.58 -5.14 4.57
N PRO A 82 -11.47 -5.74 5.76
CA PRO A 82 -12.12 -5.19 6.96
C PRO A 82 -11.46 -3.88 7.39
N PRO A 83 -12.18 -3.02 8.11
CA PRO A 83 -11.55 -1.88 8.77
C PRO A 83 -10.55 -2.39 9.81
N SER A 84 -9.37 -1.81 9.84
CA SER A 84 -8.40 -2.12 10.87
C SER A 84 -8.78 -1.51 12.21
N GLY A 85 -8.55 -2.25 13.31
CA GLY A 85 -8.54 -1.69 14.66
C GLY A 85 -7.25 -0.92 14.98
N GLU A 86 -6.24 -1.00 14.11
CA GLU A 86 -4.95 -0.31 14.25
C GLU A 86 -5.06 1.14 13.74
N ARG A 87 -4.48 2.07 14.48
CA ARG A 87 -4.38 3.47 14.06
C ARG A 87 -3.29 3.63 13.01
N ILE A 88 -3.53 4.57 12.09
CA ILE A 88 -2.57 5.00 11.07
C ILE A 88 -2.17 6.43 11.40
N GLU A 89 -0.90 6.67 11.60
CA GLU A 89 -0.37 8.00 11.91
C GLU A 89 0.00 8.73 10.62
N ILE A 90 -0.52 9.95 10.43
CA ILE A 90 -0.19 10.83 9.32
C ILE A 90 0.60 12.02 9.87
N TYR A 91 1.77 12.27 9.29
CA TYR A 91 2.63 13.41 9.60
C TYR A 91 2.74 14.31 8.38
N LEU A 92 2.16 15.50 8.48
CA LEU A 92 2.14 16.49 7.42
C LEU A 92 3.11 17.64 7.73
N PHE A 93 3.93 17.95 6.74
CA PHE A 93 4.95 18.97 6.84
C PHE A 93 4.63 20.13 5.89
N GLN A 94 4.83 21.38 6.34
CA GLN A 94 4.60 22.55 5.52
C GLN A 94 5.50 22.60 4.27
N GLY A 95 6.65 21.93 4.30
CA GLY A 95 7.53 21.93 3.16
C GLY A 95 8.58 20.82 3.18
N ARG A 96 9.24 20.67 2.02
CA ARG A 96 10.26 19.63 1.81
C ARG A 96 11.40 19.68 2.83
N THR A 97 11.76 20.85 3.32
CA THR A 97 12.90 21.01 4.25
C THR A 97 12.59 20.42 5.62
N SER A 98 11.42 20.72 6.23
CA SER A 98 10.99 20.13 7.50
C SER A 98 10.79 18.63 7.37
N TYR A 99 10.13 18.19 6.31
CA TYR A 99 9.97 16.79 5.95
C TYR A 99 11.30 16.04 5.85
N SER A 100 12.24 16.53 5.04
CA SER A 100 13.52 15.86 4.81
C SER A 100 14.39 15.82 6.08
N ARG A 101 14.31 16.85 6.93
CA ARG A 101 15.00 16.86 8.24
C ARG A 101 14.44 15.79 9.15
N PHE A 102 13.10 15.67 9.22
CA PHE A 102 12.41 14.66 10.01
C PHE A 102 12.78 13.25 9.53
N VAL A 103 12.63 12.96 8.22
CA VAL A 103 12.96 11.64 7.65
C VAL A 103 14.42 11.28 7.91
N LYS A 104 15.38 12.16 7.64
CA LYS A 104 16.80 11.88 7.88
C LYS A 104 17.13 11.62 9.34
N ARG A 105 16.44 12.27 10.27
CA ARG A 105 16.66 12.09 11.70
C ARG A 105 16.12 10.76 12.20
N TRP A 106 14.90 10.40 11.81
CA TRP A 106 14.16 9.29 12.39
C TRP A 106 14.18 8.01 11.54
N PHE A 107 14.46 8.15 10.25
CA PHE A 107 14.47 7.06 9.26
C PHE A 107 15.66 7.21 8.30
N PRO A 108 16.91 7.24 8.82
CA PRO A 108 18.10 7.53 8.01
C PRO A 108 18.32 6.53 6.88
N GLU A 109 17.83 5.29 7.04
CA GLU A 109 17.96 4.22 6.06
C GLU A 109 16.95 4.33 4.90
N VAL A 110 15.91 5.18 5.06
CA VAL A 110 14.86 5.29 4.05
C VAL A 110 15.27 6.29 2.97
N PRO A 111 15.22 5.91 1.67
CA PRO A 111 15.49 6.83 0.59
C PRO A 111 14.54 8.04 0.61
N THR A 112 15.06 9.23 0.36
CA THR A 112 14.24 10.45 0.32
C THR A 112 13.30 10.39 -0.89
N ARG A 113 11.99 10.30 -0.64
CA ARG A 113 10.90 10.37 -1.61
C ARG A 113 10.01 11.57 -1.31
N ARG A 114 9.03 11.86 -2.18
CA ARG A 114 8.06 12.95 -1.97
C ARG A 114 7.09 12.64 -0.83
N ALA A 115 6.70 11.39 -0.73
CA ALA A 115 5.89 10.84 0.33
C ALA A 115 6.42 9.47 0.73
N LEU A 116 6.06 8.98 1.90
CA LEU A 116 6.49 7.69 2.44
C LEU A 116 5.40 7.07 3.29
N TYR A 117 5.12 5.80 3.05
CA TYR A 117 4.51 4.92 4.03
C TYR A 117 5.60 4.07 4.69
N ILE A 118 5.58 4.00 6.01
CA ILE A 118 6.53 3.21 6.81
C ILE A 118 5.75 2.39 7.84
N LYS A 119 5.96 1.08 7.85
CA LYS A 119 5.47 0.20 8.90
C LYS A 119 6.63 -0.60 9.48
N ASN A 120 6.90 -0.34 10.72
CA ASN A 120 7.79 -1.10 11.58
C ASN A 120 6.96 -1.68 12.73
N ASN A 121 7.52 -2.33 13.71
CA ASN A 121 6.86 -2.96 14.86
C ASN A 121 5.86 -2.05 15.63
N GLY A 122 4.98 -1.34 14.92
CA GLY A 122 3.99 -0.40 15.45
C GLY A 122 3.00 0.09 14.40
N PRO A 123 2.23 1.16 14.71
CA PRO A 123 1.27 1.73 13.77
C PRO A 123 1.95 2.13 12.46
N GLY A 124 1.25 1.97 11.36
CA GLY A 124 1.68 2.48 10.07
C GLY A 124 1.80 4.01 10.11
N MET A 125 2.84 4.55 9.50
CA MET A 125 3.12 5.99 9.44
C MET A 125 3.15 6.46 8.00
N VAL A 126 2.40 7.51 7.69
CA VAL A 126 2.41 8.21 6.42
C VAL A 126 3.05 9.58 6.62
N LEU A 127 4.09 9.87 5.86
CA LEU A 127 4.83 11.13 5.93
C LEU A 127 4.74 11.84 4.59
N VAL A 128 4.18 13.06 4.56
CA VAL A 128 3.98 13.84 3.31
C VAL A 128 4.24 15.31 3.60
N TYR A 129 4.75 16.06 2.63
CA TYR A 129 4.83 17.51 2.72
C TYR A 129 3.86 18.23 1.78
N LEU A 130 3.46 19.43 2.15
CA LEU A 130 2.55 20.27 1.39
C LEU A 130 3.14 20.61 0.03
N SER A 131 2.44 20.20 -1.02
CA SER A 131 2.75 20.43 -2.42
C SER A 131 1.45 20.40 -3.22
N ASP A 132 1.50 20.69 -4.51
CA ASP A 132 0.40 20.51 -5.46
C ASP A 132 -0.04 19.05 -5.62
N GLN A 133 0.79 18.11 -5.17
CA GLN A 133 0.52 16.67 -5.20
C GLN A 133 0.07 16.09 -3.84
N LEU A 134 -0.17 16.94 -2.82
CA LEU A 134 -0.50 16.49 -1.46
C LEU A 134 -1.63 15.45 -1.43
N HIS A 135 -2.74 15.72 -2.14
CA HIS A 135 -3.88 14.80 -2.16
C HIS A 135 -3.56 13.47 -2.85
N THR A 136 -2.85 13.52 -3.97
CA THR A 136 -2.38 12.32 -4.68
C THR A 136 -1.48 11.48 -3.78
N ASP A 137 -0.46 12.12 -3.18
CA ASP A 137 0.48 11.45 -2.29
C ASP A 137 -0.21 10.84 -1.06
N LEU A 138 -1.15 11.56 -0.45
CA LEU A 138 -1.91 11.04 0.69
C LEU A 138 -2.80 9.86 0.31
N ARG A 139 -3.49 9.92 -0.82
CA ARG A 139 -4.30 8.79 -1.29
C ARG A 139 -3.44 7.55 -1.55
N HIS A 140 -2.29 7.73 -2.21
CA HIS A 140 -1.35 6.64 -2.50
C HIS A 140 -0.83 5.99 -1.21
N GLU A 141 -0.16 6.75 -0.35
CA GLU A 141 0.48 6.23 0.87
C GLU A 141 -0.54 5.74 1.91
N CYS A 142 -1.70 6.37 2.01
CA CYS A 142 -2.78 5.89 2.89
C CYS A 142 -3.45 4.62 2.37
N THR A 143 -3.42 4.35 1.06
CA THR A 143 -3.87 3.05 0.52
C THR A 143 -2.98 1.92 1.02
N HIS A 144 -1.66 2.06 0.93
CA HIS A 144 -0.72 1.12 1.56
C HIS A 144 -1.02 0.93 3.05
N ALA A 145 -1.17 2.06 3.77
CA ALA A 145 -1.42 2.02 5.20
C ALA A 145 -2.71 1.26 5.56
N LEU A 146 -3.80 1.46 4.82
CA LEU A 146 -5.08 0.76 5.02
C LEU A 146 -4.96 -0.74 4.74
N LEU A 147 -4.29 -1.11 3.65
CA LEU A 147 -4.08 -2.51 3.28
C LEU A 147 -3.24 -3.24 4.34
N HIS A 148 -2.10 -2.69 4.71
CA HIS A 148 -1.19 -3.28 5.69
C HIS A 148 -1.67 -3.18 7.15
N ALA A 149 -2.66 -2.36 7.43
CA ALA A 149 -3.33 -2.31 8.73
C ALA A 149 -4.42 -3.40 8.88
N SER A 150 -4.87 -3.98 7.76
CA SER A 150 -6.00 -4.93 7.73
C SER A 150 -5.61 -6.33 7.24
N LEU A 151 -4.53 -6.45 6.49
CA LEU A 151 -4.06 -7.70 5.90
C LEU A 151 -2.67 -8.05 6.41
N PRO A 152 -2.38 -9.32 6.70
CA PRO A 152 -1.07 -9.75 7.20
C PRO A 152 0.06 -9.58 6.17
N MET A 153 -0.29 -9.61 4.89
CA MET A 153 0.62 -9.36 3.77
C MET A 153 -0.19 -8.93 2.54
N VAL A 154 0.45 -8.22 1.63
CA VAL A 154 -0.08 -7.94 0.28
C VAL A 154 1.07 -8.12 -0.70
N PRO A 155 0.92 -8.86 -1.81
CA PRO A 155 1.97 -8.95 -2.83
C PRO A 155 2.34 -7.56 -3.35
N LEU A 156 3.63 -7.31 -3.54
CA LEU A 156 4.17 -5.98 -3.89
C LEU A 156 3.44 -5.35 -5.08
N TRP A 157 3.26 -6.09 -6.17
CA TRP A 157 2.60 -5.59 -7.37
C TRP A 157 1.13 -5.19 -7.13
N LEU A 158 0.43 -5.95 -6.27
CA LEU A 158 -0.98 -5.67 -5.96
C LEU A 158 -1.11 -4.47 -5.02
N ASP A 159 -0.22 -4.37 -4.05
CA ASP A 159 -0.11 -3.22 -3.14
C ASP A 159 0.10 -1.92 -3.92
N GLU A 160 1.11 -1.90 -4.80
CA GLU A 160 1.39 -0.76 -5.67
C GLU A 160 0.26 -0.51 -6.68
N GLY A 161 -0.28 -1.57 -7.28
CA GLY A 161 -1.38 -1.44 -8.24
C GLY A 161 -2.66 -0.86 -7.65
N LEU A 162 -2.99 -1.20 -6.40
CA LEU A 162 -4.10 -0.60 -5.67
C LEU A 162 -3.80 0.85 -5.26
N ALA A 163 -2.57 1.15 -4.84
CA ALA A 163 -2.15 2.52 -4.52
C ALA A 163 -2.25 3.43 -5.75
N GLU A 164 -1.74 3.01 -6.91
CA GLU A 164 -1.87 3.71 -8.19
C GLU A 164 -3.34 3.85 -8.67
N TYR A 165 -4.19 2.87 -8.34
CA TYR A 165 -5.62 2.96 -8.65
C TYR A 165 -6.33 4.01 -7.78
N TYR A 166 -5.98 4.09 -6.50
CA TYR A 166 -6.62 5.01 -5.56
C TYR A 166 -5.96 6.39 -5.49
N GLU A 167 -4.78 6.61 -6.06
CA GLU A 167 -4.10 7.91 -6.01
C GLU A 167 -4.86 9.03 -6.72
N VAL A 168 -5.70 8.69 -7.70
CA VAL A 168 -6.57 9.64 -8.39
C VAL A 168 -7.93 9.82 -7.68
N PRO A 169 -8.61 10.96 -7.86
CA PRO A 169 -9.94 11.19 -7.30
C PRO A 169 -10.96 10.14 -7.75
N PRO A 170 -12.02 9.87 -6.96
CA PRO A 170 -13.00 8.83 -7.26
C PRO A 170 -13.59 8.86 -8.67
N GLN A 171 -13.90 10.06 -9.18
CA GLN A 171 -14.45 10.25 -10.53
C GLN A 171 -13.47 9.89 -11.65
N ASP A 172 -12.16 9.93 -11.38
CA ASP A 172 -11.11 9.73 -12.38
C ASP A 172 -10.59 8.28 -12.42
N ARG A 173 -10.90 7.46 -11.39
CA ARG A 173 -10.37 6.09 -11.23
C ARG A 173 -10.68 5.18 -12.39
N SER A 174 -11.85 5.35 -13.01
CA SER A 174 -12.28 4.48 -14.11
C SER A 174 -11.79 4.93 -15.49
N HIS A 175 -11.64 6.25 -15.73
CA HIS A 175 -11.45 6.76 -17.10
C HIS A 175 -10.31 7.77 -17.27
N GLN A 176 -9.81 8.39 -16.20
CA GLN A 176 -8.87 9.51 -16.29
C GLN A 176 -7.55 9.28 -15.52
N ASN A 177 -7.18 8.01 -15.32
CA ASN A 177 -5.92 7.71 -14.67
C ASN A 177 -4.73 8.05 -15.58
N PRO A 178 -3.63 8.66 -15.08
CA PRO A 178 -2.45 9.01 -15.86
C PRO A 178 -1.79 7.83 -16.59
N HIS A 179 -1.97 6.61 -16.09
CA HIS A 179 -1.44 5.40 -16.74
C HIS A 179 -2.16 4.98 -18.01
N HIS A 180 -3.38 5.44 -18.24
CA HIS A 180 -4.23 5.02 -19.35
C HIS A 180 -3.51 5.07 -20.71
N ASN A 181 -3.04 6.25 -21.11
CA ASN A 181 -2.38 6.42 -22.42
C ASN A 181 -1.15 5.52 -22.56
N GLY A 182 -0.33 5.41 -21.50
CA GLY A 182 0.84 4.55 -21.48
C GLY A 182 0.50 3.05 -21.59
N THR A 183 -0.64 2.65 -21.03
CA THR A 183 -1.17 1.28 -21.11
C THR A 183 -1.61 0.94 -22.54
N VAL A 184 -2.38 1.79 -23.18
CA VAL A 184 -2.79 1.61 -24.59
C VAL A 184 -1.59 1.50 -25.52
N TRP A 185 -0.57 2.36 -25.34
CA TRP A 185 0.68 2.27 -26.09
C TRP A 185 1.43 0.96 -25.81
N SER A 186 1.50 0.50 -24.57
CA SER A 186 2.12 -0.77 -24.22
C SER A 186 1.49 -1.94 -24.95
N PHE A 187 0.16 -1.98 -25.04
CA PHE A 187 -0.56 -3.03 -25.78
C PHE A 187 -0.24 -3.02 -27.27
N ARG A 188 -0.20 -1.83 -27.89
CA ARG A 188 0.11 -1.69 -29.32
C ARG A 188 1.49 -2.23 -29.69
N PHE A 189 2.46 -2.14 -28.77
CA PHE A 189 3.85 -2.54 -29.02
C PHE A 189 4.23 -3.86 -28.33
N GLY A 190 3.27 -4.65 -27.85
CA GLY A 190 3.52 -5.93 -27.20
C GLY A 190 4.37 -5.81 -25.92
N ARG A 191 4.28 -4.68 -25.21
CA ARG A 191 5.05 -4.38 -23.98
C ARG A 191 4.21 -4.58 -22.70
N LEU A 192 3.13 -5.33 -22.82
CA LEU A 192 2.34 -5.71 -21.64
C LEU A 192 3.20 -6.63 -20.77
N ARG A 193 3.17 -6.39 -19.46
CA ARG A 193 3.69 -7.34 -18.47
C ARG A 193 2.57 -8.30 -18.08
N SER A 194 2.84 -9.58 -18.18
CA SER A 194 1.90 -10.58 -17.63
C SER A 194 1.81 -10.42 -16.12
N MET A 195 0.72 -10.92 -15.53
CA MET A 195 0.58 -10.88 -14.08
C MET A 195 1.68 -11.69 -13.39
N GLU A 196 2.03 -12.86 -13.91
CA GLU A 196 3.13 -13.69 -13.43
C GLU A 196 4.47 -12.92 -13.37
N GLN A 197 4.78 -12.09 -14.38
CA GLN A 197 5.99 -11.24 -14.38
C GLN A 197 5.97 -10.20 -13.25
N LEU A 198 4.79 -9.72 -12.84
CA LEU A 198 4.63 -8.80 -11.72
C LEU A 198 4.69 -9.55 -10.37
N GLU A 199 4.09 -10.72 -10.28
CA GLU A 199 4.11 -11.59 -9.08
C GLU A 199 5.53 -12.00 -8.70
N ASN A 200 6.41 -12.15 -9.69
CA ASN A 200 7.83 -12.45 -9.48
C ASN A 200 8.65 -11.27 -8.93
N LYS A 201 8.07 -10.05 -8.79
CA LYS A 201 8.74 -8.89 -8.19
C LYS A 201 8.62 -8.95 -6.67
N GLN A 202 9.78 -8.98 -6.00
CA GLN A 202 9.82 -9.08 -4.54
C GLN A 202 10.32 -7.80 -3.87
N GLU A 203 11.03 -6.96 -4.62
CA GLU A 203 11.63 -5.75 -4.08
C GLU A 203 11.19 -4.50 -4.85
N LEU A 204 10.95 -3.42 -4.12
CA LEU A 204 10.51 -2.14 -4.69
C LEU A 204 11.46 -1.58 -5.76
N LYS A 205 12.76 -1.87 -5.67
CA LYS A 205 13.74 -1.48 -6.70
C LYS A 205 13.53 -2.15 -8.05
N GLU A 206 12.76 -3.25 -8.10
CA GLU A 206 12.40 -3.97 -9.32
C GLU A 206 11.15 -3.38 -10.00
N MET A 207 10.45 -2.49 -9.29
CA MET A 207 9.26 -1.80 -9.79
C MET A 207 9.70 -0.51 -10.51
N GLY A 208 9.74 -0.54 -11.83
CA GLY A 208 9.92 0.66 -12.66
C GLY A 208 8.57 1.22 -13.13
N ARG A 209 8.60 2.30 -13.91
CA ARG A 209 7.39 2.93 -14.47
C ARG A 209 6.50 1.97 -15.27
N SER A 210 7.10 0.97 -15.90
CA SER A 210 6.38 -0.06 -16.64
C SER A 210 5.61 -0.97 -15.71
N GLU A 211 6.26 -1.42 -14.64
CA GLU A 211 5.69 -2.32 -13.64
C GLU A 211 4.53 -1.66 -12.90
N TYR A 212 4.68 -0.41 -12.42
CA TYR A 212 3.59 0.37 -11.81
C TYR A 212 2.38 0.49 -12.74
N ARG A 213 2.61 0.90 -13.99
CA ARG A 213 1.54 1.01 -14.99
C ARG A 213 0.83 -0.32 -15.26
N ASN A 214 1.58 -1.42 -15.37
CA ASN A 214 0.97 -2.72 -15.61
C ASN A 214 0.26 -3.26 -14.36
N ALA A 215 0.77 -3.03 -13.16
CA ALA A 215 0.10 -3.34 -11.90
C ALA A 215 -1.25 -2.61 -11.80
N TRP A 216 -1.25 -1.29 -12.09
CA TRP A 216 -2.49 -0.52 -12.21
C TRP A 216 -3.45 -1.11 -13.25
N ALA A 217 -2.95 -1.49 -14.43
CA ALA A 217 -3.80 -2.02 -15.50
C ALA A 217 -4.49 -3.32 -15.09
N TRP A 218 -3.79 -4.23 -14.43
CA TRP A 218 -4.37 -5.47 -13.90
C TRP A 218 -5.39 -5.20 -12.79
N VAL A 219 -5.10 -4.29 -11.86
CA VAL A 219 -6.07 -3.86 -10.84
C VAL A 219 -7.31 -3.25 -11.50
N HIS A 220 -7.14 -2.35 -12.48
CA HIS A 220 -8.25 -1.74 -13.21
C HIS A 220 -9.12 -2.79 -13.91
N PHE A 221 -8.52 -3.79 -14.56
CA PHE A 221 -9.23 -4.90 -15.18
C PHE A 221 -10.04 -5.70 -14.15
N MET A 222 -9.46 -6.01 -13.00
CA MET A 222 -10.17 -6.76 -11.95
C MET A 222 -11.28 -5.93 -11.28
N VAL A 223 -11.16 -4.61 -11.27
CA VAL A 223 -12.18 -3.73 -10.68
C VAL A 223 -13.33 -3.44 -11.65
N HIS A 224 -13.02 -3.16 -12.91
CA HIS A 224 -13.96 -2.64 -13.90
C HIS A 224 -14.26 -3.62 -15.04
N GLY A 225 -13.55 -4.72 -15.12
CA GLY A 225 -13.73 -5.76 -16.13
C GLY A 225 -14.81 -6.78 -15.78
N PRO A 226 -14.72 -7.99 -16.34
CA PRO A 226 -15.71 -9.03 -16.10
C PRO A 226 -15.86 -9.39 -14.61
N PRO A 227 -17.08 -9.69 -14.12
CA PRO A 227 -17.32 -10.08 -12.74
C PRO A 227 -16.41 -11.21 -12.23
N ALA A 228 -16.06 -12.17 -13.10
CA ALA A 228 -15.15 -13.26 -12.76
C ALA A 228 -13.76 -12.76 -12.32
N ALA A 229 -13.20 -11.74 -12.96
CA ALA A 229 -11.92 -11.16 -12.58
C ALA A 229 -11.99 -10.50 -11.19
N ARG A 230 -13.06 -9.76 -10.91
CA ARG A 230 -13.30 -9.16 -9.59
C ARG A 230 -13.44 -10.21 -8.50
N MET A 231 -14.18 -11.29 -8.80
CA MET A 231 -14.38 -12.37 -7.81
C MET A 231 -13.06 -13.02 -7.41
N GLU A 232 -12.12 -13.22 -8.34
CA GLU A 232 -10.81 -13.78 -8.03
C GLU A 232 -9.99 -12.83 -7.15
N LEU A 233 -10.02 -11.52 -7.41
CA LEU A 233 -9.34 -10.54 -6.54
C LEU A 233 -9.92 -10.55 -5.12
N VAL A 234 -11.26 -10.54 -5.00
CA VAL A 234 -11.95 -10.54 -3.70
C VAL A 234 -11.62 -11.81 -2.92
N GLN A 235 -11.67 -12.99 -3.58
CA GLN A 235 -11.33 -14.26 -2.94
C GLN A 235 -9.86 -14.33 -2.56
N PHE A 236 -8.96 -13.83 -3.41
CA PHE A 236 -7.53 -13.76 -3.12
C PHE A 236 -7.23 -12.94 -1.85
N LEU A 237 -7.86 -11.77 -1.71
CA LEU A 237 -7.71 -10.94 -0.52
C LEU A 237 -8.37 -11.56 0.72
N ALA A 238 -9.47 -12.30 0.54
CA ALA A 238 -10.11 -13.05 1.62
C ALA A 238 -9.21 -14.19 2.13
N ASP A 239 -8.57 -14.93 1.25
CA ASP A 239 -7.64 -16.01 1.61
C ASP A 239 -6.44 -15.45 2.40
N ILE A 240 -5.86 -14.33 1.95
CA ILE A 240 -4.80 -13.62 2.68
C ILE A 240 -5.27 -13.25 4.09
N ARG A 241 -6.45 -12.65 4.22
CA ARG A 241 -7.02 -12.24 5.51
C ARG A 241 -7.21 -13.43 6.45
N GLU A 242 -7.63 -14.56 5.92
CA GLU A 242 -7.94 -15.77 6.69
C GLU A 242 -6.69 -16.63 6.96
N GLY A 243 -5.52 -16.21 6.47
CA GLY A 243 -4.27 -16.97 6.60
C GLY A 243 -4.23 -18.24 5.76
N THR A 244 -5.12 -18.36 4.78
CA THR A 244 -5.11 -19.44 3.79
C THR A 244 -4.10 -19.07 2.71
N PRO A 245 -3.22 -20.00 2.26
CA PRO A 245 -2.30 -19.72 1.17
C PRO A 245 -3.07 -19.30 -0.10
N PRO A 246 -2.92 -18.07 -0.59
CA PRO A 246 -3.74 -17.58 -1.70
C PRO A 246 -3.32 -18.17 -3.06
N GLY A 247 -2.09 -18.71 -3.17
CA GLY A 247 -1.49 -19.05 -4.45
C GLY A 247 -1.24 -17.81 -5.32
N ASP A 248 -1.05 -18.01 -6.61
CA ASP A 248 -0.84 -16.94 -7.56
C ASP A 248 -2.18 -16.47 -8.18
N LEU A 249 -2.37 -15.17 -8.28
CA LEU A 249 -3.58 -14.60 -8.86
C LEU A 249 -3.61 -14.80 -10.38
N SER A 250 -2.45 -14.86 -11.03
CA SER A 250 -2.29 -15.27 -12.43
C SER A 250 -2.89 -16.64 -12.70
N ASP A 251 -2.59 -17.65 -11.86
CA ASP A 251 -3.17 -18.99 -11.94
C ASP A 251 -4.69 -18.98 -11.74
N ARG A 252 -5.19 -18.13 -10.85
CA ARG A 252 -6.63 -17.99 -10.61
C ARG A 252 -7.33 -17.43 -11.85
N LEU A 253 -6.76 -16.39 -12.47
CA LEU A 253 -7.30 -15.82 -13.70
C LEU A 253 -7.20 -16.79 -14.88
N ALA A 254 -6.11 -17.56 -15.01
CA ALA A 254 -5.96 -18.57 -16.05
C ALA A 254 -7.03 -19.69 -15.98
N ARG A 255 -7.57 -19.97 -14.80
CA ARG A 255 -8.72 -20.89 -14.65
C ARG A 255 -10.05 -20.28 -15.10
N ARG A 256 -10.16 -18.96 -15.19
CA ARG A 256 -11.38 -18.22 -15.56
C ARG A 256 -11.38 -17.74 -17.00
N PHE A 257 -10.21 -17.45 -17.54
CA PHE A 257 -10.02 -16.90 -18.88
C PHE A 257 -9.05 -17.80 -19.63
N SER A 258 -9.37 -18.14 -20.89
CA SER A 258 -8.46 -18.92 -21.74
C SER A 258 -7.15 -18.18 -22.03
N ASP A 259 -7.18 -16.85 -22.04
CA ASP A 259 -6.05 -15.96 -22.20
C ASP A 259 -6.33 -14.67 -21.37
N PRO A 260 -5.81 -14.58 -20.14
CA PRO A 260 -6.01 -13.41 -19.28
C PRO A 260 -5.41 -12.12 -19.86
N GLU A 261 -4.29 -12.21 -20.60
CA GLU A 261 -3.64 -11.07 -21.24
C GLU A 261 -4.50 -10.52 -22.38
N ASP A 262 -5.06 -11.39 -23.23
CA ASP A 262 -5.99 -10.93 -24.26
C ASP A 262 -7.28 -10.35 -23.63
N ALA A 263 -7.80 -10.96 -22.57
CA ALA A 263 -8.94 -10.41 -21.84
C ALA A 263 -8.66 -9.00 -21.30
N LEU A 264 -7.47 -8.77 -20.75
CA LEU A 264 -7.01 -7.45 -20.31
C LEU A 264 -6.95 -6.46 -21.50
N VAL A 265 -6.36 -6.86 -22.62
CA VAL A 265 -6.27 -6.03 -23.82
C VAL A 265 -7.65 -5.69 -24.37
N GLN A 266 -8.58 -6.64 -24.43
CA GLN A 266 -9.96 -6.41 -24.90
C GLN A 266 -10.73 -5.49 -23.93
N HIS A 267 -10.52 -5.64 -22.62
CA HIS A 267 -11.09 -4.73 -21.63
C HIS A 267 -10.72 -3.28 -21.96
N PHE A 268 -9.45 -2.97 -22.15
CA PHE A 268 -9.02 -1.62 -22.47
C PHE A 268 -9.47 -1.15 -23.87
N LYS A 269 -9.60 -2.01 -24.84
CA LYS A 269 -10.16 -1.67 -26.17
C LYS A 269 -11.63 -1.29 -26.12
N THR A 270 -12.40 -1.91 -25.23
CA THR A 270 -13.85 -1.69 -25.14
C THR A 270 -14.22 -0.59 -24.16
N PHE A 271 -13.48 -0.47 -23.07
CA PHE A 271 -13.74 0.47 -21.98
C PHE A 271 -13.50 1.93 -22.41
N TRP A 272 -12.68 2.17 -23.44
CA TRP A 272 -12.32 3.51 -23.92
C TRP A 272 -12.83 3.80 -25.35
N LYS A 273 -13.93 3.20 -25.74
CA LYS A 273 -14.71 3.65 -26.90
C LYS A 273 -15.74 4.67 -26.49
#